data_3db744cb77c3e7d694f256a665c996b1
#
_entry.id   3db744cb77c3e7d694f256a665c996b1
#
_cell.length_a   1.000
_cell.length_b   1.000
_cell.length_c   1.000
_cell.angle_alpha   90.00
_cell.angle_beta   90.00
_cell.angle_gamma   90.00
#
_symmetry.space_group_name_H-M   'P 1'
#
loop_
_entity.id
_entity.type
_entity.pdbx_description
1 polymer ?
#
loop_
_entity_poly.entity_id
_entity_poly.type
_entity_poly.pdbx_seq_one_letter_code
_entity_poly.pdbx_strand_id
1 'polypeptide(L)'
;GDIRLHGTKPEMTQDFVKKAIEVKPIALLAEGTRINDLESDESEQKVYNDCNSHVEKSDKLAIADFNFKDMDRFRTFYNIAKENGRKLVININDTLFLEKLAQDPQLNLPKPDDENILIYKPKKTIWKTFEKQYLENTNALTAEELVEKQEKLLCAFSFWDFGAMIDMKPKSGGLYLHSASEPFNEEGKLDYKRVDLWLNHFGLNRIQSHCSGHSKGKDLLEIVKSIDSDMLFPIHTESPDSYKKITDKITIVQESKKYEIG
;
A
#
# COMPACT_ATOMS: atom_id res chain seq x y z
N GLY A 1 4.18 -9.65 -14.38
CA GLY A 1 4.08 -8.79 -13.21
C GLY A 1 2.85 -9.12 -12.39
N ASP A 2 2.67 -8.41 -11.30
CA ASP A 2 1.56 -8.61 -10.38
C ASP A 2 0.24 -8.19 -11.04
N ILE A 3 -0.81 -8.94 -10.79
CA ILE A 3 -2.15 -8.69 -11.32
C ILE A 3 -3.06 -8.27 -10.16
N ARG A 4 -3.80 -7.17 -10.32
CA ARG A 4 -4.72 -6.68 -9.29
C ARG A 4 -6.04 -6.20 -9.89
N LEU A 5 -7.16 -6.77 -9.44
CA LEU A 5 -8.52 -6.39 -9.86
C LEU A 5 -9.31 -5.65 -8.76
N HIS A 6 -8.84 -5.69 -7.52
CA HIS A 6 -9.52 -5.13 -6.34
C HIS A 6 -8.87 -3.81 -5.84
N GLY A 7 -8.01 -3.21 -6.67
CA GLY A 7 -7.44 -1.87 -6.46
C GLY A 7 -8.39 -0.74 -6.87
N THR A 8 -7.87 0.49 -6.92
CA THR A 8 -8.64 1.68 -7.30
C THR A 8 -8.82 1.85 -8.81
N LYS A 9 -8.07 1.10 -9.64
CA LYS A 9 -8.12 1.14 -11.11
C LYS A 9 -8.18 -0.26 -11.73
N PRO A 10 -9.23 -1.06 -11.43
CA PRO A 10 -9.37 -2.42 -11.98
C PRO A 10 -9.47 -2.45 -13.50
N GLU A 11 -9.96 -1.35 -14.11
CA GLU A 11 -10.06 -1.19 -15.57
C GLU A 11 -8.71 -1.35 -16.28
N MET A 12 -7.59 -0.96 -15.66
CA MET A 12 -6.26 -1.13 -16.26
C MET A 12 -5.90 -2.61 -16.44
N THR A 13 -6.22 -3.44 -15.46
CA THR A 13 -6.02 -4.90 -15.57
C THR A 13 -6.99 -5.51 -16.57
N GLN A 14 -8.25 -5.05 -16.60
CA GLN A 14 -9.26 -5.50 -17.57
C GLN A 14 -8.85 -5.17 -19.00
N ASP A 15 -8.34 -3.96 -19.25
CA ASP A 15 -7.83 -3.53 -20.57
C ASP A 15 -6.62 -4.36 -21.00
N PHE A 16 -5.70 -4.65 -20.07
CA PHE A 16 -4.59 -5.56 -20.33
C PHE A 16 -5.08 -6.94 -20.75
N VAL A 17 -6.03 -7.53 -20.00
CA VAL A 17 -6.59 -8.86 -20.30
C VAL A 17 -7.25 -8.87 -21.67
N LYS A 18 -8.09 -7.86 -21.96
CA LYS A 18 -8.73 -7.69 -23.27
C LYS A 18 -7.69 -7.63 -24.40
N LYS A 19 -6.63 -6.84 -24.20
CA LYS A 19 -5.56 -6.73 -25.20
C LYS A 19 -4.79 -8.03 -25.38
N ALA A 20 -4.53 -8.75 -24.29
CA ALA A 20 -3.86 -10.06 -24.34
C ALA A 20 -4.70 -11.09 -25.13
N ILE A 21 -6.02 -11.11 -24.92
CA ILE A 21 -6.95 -11.98 -25.70
C ILE A 21 -6.90 -11.66 -27.21
N GLU A 22 -6.89 -10.35 -27.57
CA GLU A 22 -6.80 -9.92 -28.98
C GLU A 22 -5.49 -10.35 -29.65
N VAL A 23 -4.36 -10.26 -28.91
CA VAL A 23 -3.03 -10.57 -29.43
C VAL A 23 -2.79 -12.08 -29.56
N LYS A 24 -3.49 -12.91 -28.79
CA LYS A 24 -3.32 -14.39 -28.72
C LYS A 24 -1.86 -14.78 -28.50
N PRO A 25 -1.29 -14.51 -27.33
CA PRO A 25 0.12 -14.74 -27.07
C PRO A 25 0.46 -16.24 -27.12
N ILE A 26 1.58 -16.59 -27.72
CA ILE A 26 2.10 -17.98 -27.72
C ILE A 26 2.41 -18.42 -26.27
N ALA A 27 2.96 -17.51 -25.47
CA ALA A 27 3.34 -17.80 -24.10
C ALA A 27 2.80 -16.73 -23.11
N LEU A 28 2.28 -17.18 -21.98
CA LEU A 28 1.84 -16.35 -20.87
C LEU A 28 2.65 -16.67 -19.62
N LEU A 29 3.35 -15.68 -19.07
CA LEU A 29 3.97 -15.76 -17.75
C LEU A 29 2.98 -15.16 -16.75
N ALA A 30 2.38 -16.00 -15.91
CA ALA A 30 1.36 -15.59 -14.94
C ALA A 30 1.84 -15.78 -13.51
N GLU A 31 1.65 -14.76 -12.67
CA GLU A 31 1.86 -14.89 -11.24
C GLU A 31 0.83 -15.82 -10.61
N GLY A 32 1.13 -16.36 -9.45
CA GLY A 32 0.20 -17.21 -8.69
C GLY A 32 0.39 -17.09 -7.18
N THR A 33 0.76 -15.91 -6.68
CA THR A 33 0.99 -15.65 -5.26
C THR A 33 -0.19 -16.10 -4.40
N ARG A 34 -1.41 -15.81 -4.84
CA ARG A 34 -2.66 -16.15 -4.14
C ARG A 34 -3.54 -17.15 -4.91
N ILE A 35 -2.94 -18.01 -5.73
CA ILE A 35 -3.68 -18.93 -6.61
C ILE A 35 -4.65 -19.87 -5.86
N ASN A 36 -4.37 -20.16 -4.60
CA ASN A 36 -5.21 -21.03 -3.77
C ASN A 36 -6.26 -20.27 -2.94
N ASP A 37 -6.22 -18.94 -2.92
CA ASP A 37 -7.21 -18.12 -2.25
C ASP A 37 -8.38 -17.84 -3.21
N LEU A 38 -9.45 -18.59 -3.07
CA LEU A 38 -10.60 -18.53 -3.96
C LEU A 38 -11.73 -17.61 -3.47
N GLU A 39 -11.76 -17.29 -2.16
CA GLU A 39 -12.94 -16.70 -1.51
C GLU A 39 -12.68 -15.33 -0.87
N SER A 40 -11.46 -14.82 -0.89
CA SER A 40 -11.16 -13.51 -0.31
C SER A 40 -12.06 -12.42 -0.90
N ASP A 41 -12.61 -11.60 -0.03
CA ASP A 41 -13.45 -10.47 -0.38
C ASP A 41 -12.73 -9.12 -0.12
N GLU A 42 -11.42 -9.12 -0.08
CA GLU A 42 -10.57 -7.96 0.09
C GLU A 42 -10.70 -6.99 -1.08
N SER A 43 -10.71 -5.71 -0.77
CA SER A 43 -10.63 -4.64 -1.77
C SER A 43 -10.12 -3.34 -1.15
N GLU A 44 -9.61 -2.44 -1.97
CA GLU A 44 -9.21 -1.12 -1.53
C GLU A 44 -10.40 -0.32 -0.99
N GLN A 45 -11.60 -0.52 -1.55
CA GLN A 45 -12.84 0.07 -1.04
C GLN A 45 -13.19 -0.42 0.36
N LYS A 46 -12.94 -1.71 0.66
CA LYS A 46 -13.16 -2.25 2.00
C LYS A 46 -12.18 -1.64 3.00
N VAL A 47 -10.90 -1.53 2.64
CA VAL A 47 -9.90 -0.85 3.47
C VAL A 47 -10.32 0.59 3.75
N TYR A 48 -10.78 1.31 2.72
CA TYR A 48 -11.30 2.66 2.89
C TYR A 48 -12.46 2.70 3.89
N ASN A 49 -13.49 1.88 3.69
CA ASN A 49 -14.68 1.87 4.54
C ASN A 49 -14.34 1.54 6.01
N ASP A 50 -13.52 0.52 6.22
CA ASP A 50 -13.10 0.08 7.55
C ASP A 50 -12.32 1.19 8.27
N CYS A 51 -11.26 1.71 7.65
CA CYS A 51 -10.43 2.75 8.24
C CYS A 51 -11.22 4.05 8.44
N ASN A 52 -12.02 4.48 7.47
CA ASN A 52 -12.83 5.69 7.55
C ASN A 52 -13.80 5.64 8.73
N SER A 53 -14.46 4.49 8.94
CA SER A 53 -15.43 4.32 10.04
C SER A 53 -14.82 4.52 11.43
N HIS A 54 -13.51 4.24 11.59
CA HIS A 54 -12.77 4.47 12.82
C HIS A 54 -12.29 5.93 12.94
N VAL A 55 -11.80 6.51 11.84
CA VAL A 55 -11.30 7.90 11.82
C VAL A 55 -12.42 8.89 12.07
N GLU A 56 -13.59 8.69 11.47
CA GLU A 56 -14.79 9.52 11.65
C GLU A 56 -15.22 9.63 13.11
N LYS A 57 -15.12 8.53 13.86
CA LYS A 57 -15.53 8.44 15.27
C LYS A 57 -14.46 8.90 16.26
N SER A 58 -13.25 9.19 15.78
CA SER A 58 -12.12 9.52 16.64
C SER A 58 -11.88 11.02 16.70
N ASP A 59 -11.71 11.53 17.91
CA ASP A 59 -11.25 12.90 18.20
C ASP A 59 -9.75 12.95 18.57
N LYS A 60 -8.99 11.90 18.24
CA LYS A 60 -7.57 11.74 18.57
C LYS A 60 -6.72 11.63 17.30
N LEU A 61 -5.39 11.61 17.48
CA LEU A 61 -4.44 11.32 16.42
C LEU A 61 -4.77 9.99 15.73
N ALA A 62 -4.70 9.98 14.40
CA ALA A 62 -4.69 8.75 13.62
C ALA A 62 -3.31 8.59 12.94
N ILE A 63 -2.78 7.37 12.98
CA ILE A 63 -1.55 6.99 12.29
C ILE A 63 -1.93 5.88 11.32
N ALA A 64 -1.56 6.03 10.04
CA ALA A 64 -1.73 5.02 9.01
C ALA A 64 -0.36 4.44 8.64
N ASP A 65 -0.16 3.16 8.92
CA ASP A 65 1.04 2.41 8.55
C ASP A 65 0.77 1.58 7.30
N PHE A 66 1.39 2.00 6.21
CA PHE A 66 1.29 1.35 4.90
C PHE A 66 2.55 1.60 4.08
N ASN A 67 2.75 0.78 3.04
CA ASN A 67 3.81 1.04 2.07
C ASN A 67 3.46 2.28 1.25
N PHE A 68 4.16 3.39 1.46
CA PHE A 68 3.92 4.66 0.77
C PHE A 68 4.06 4.57 -0.76
N LYS A 69 4.72 3.52 -1.27
CA LYS A 69 4.82 3.27 -2.72
C LYS A 69 3.51 2.70 -3.32
N ASP A 70 2.60 2.20 -2.48
CA ASP A 70 1.25 1.81 -2.90
C ASP A 70 0.37 3.06 -3.06
N MET A 71 0.29 3.57 -4.28
CA MET A 71 -0.46 4.79 -4.57
C MET A 71 -1.98 4.63 -4.42
N ASP A 72 -2.51 3.43 -4.51
CA ASP A 72 -3.92 3.17 -4.21
C ASP A 72 -4.16 3.38 -2.71
N ARG A 73 -3.29 2.83 -1.86
CA ARG A 73 -3.36 2.99 -0.42
C ARG A 73 -3.10 4.43 0.02
N PHE A 74 -2.16 5.12 -0.64
CA PHE A 74 -1.95 6.55 -0.43
C PHE A 74 -3.24 7.34 -0.70
N ARG A 75 -3.92 7.11 -1.83
CA ARG A 75 -5.20 7.76 -2.15
C ARG A 75 -6.27 7.46 -1.12
N THR A 76 -6.35 6.22 -0.67
CA THR A 76 -7.28 5.80 0.39
C THR A 76 -7.10 6.66 1.63
N PHE A 77 -5.90 6.78 2.18
CA PHE A 77 -5.66 7.56 3.39
C PHE A 77 -5.70 9.08 3.16
N TYR A 78 -5.31 9.56 1.99
CA TYR A 78 -5.48 10.97 1.62
C TYR A 78 -6.96 11.36 1.60
N ASN A 79 -7.82 10.55 0.99
CA ASN A 79 -9.26 10.79 0.95
C ASN A 79 -9.89 10.69 2.34
N ILE A 80 -9.55 9.68 3.13
CA ILE A 80 -10.00 9.54 4.53
C ILE A 80 -9.62 10.80 5.33
N ALA A 81 -8.39 11.28 5.23
CA ALA A 81 -7.98 12.49 5.92
C ALA A 81 -8.83 13.69 5.49
N LYS A 82 -8.92 13.93 4.19
CA LYS A 82 -9.66 15.08 3.61
C LYS A 82 -11.14 15.07 4.00
N GLU A 83 -11.82 13.95 3.86
CA GLU A 83 -13.25 13.82 4.11
C GLU A 83 -13.61 13.96 5.61
N ASN A 84 -12.68 13.63 6.50
CA ASN A 84 -12.83 13.83 7.94
C ASN A 84 -12.28 15.18 8.45
N GLY A 85 -11.98 16.11 7.54
CA GLY A 85 -11.46 17.43 7.89
C GLY A 85 -10.09 17.38 8.57
N ARG A 86 -9.30 16.32 8.28
CA ARG A 86 -7.93 16.12 8.76
C ARG A 86 -6.92 16.47 7.66
N LYS A 87 -5.68 16.71 8.07
CA LYS A 87 -4.54 16.81 7.14
C LYS A 87 -3.76 15.51 7.15
N LEU A 88 -3.36 15.04 5.95
CA LEU A 88 -2.43 13.91 5.84
C LEU A 88 -1.00 14.42 6.09
N VAL A 89 -0.36 13.90 7.13
CA VAL A 89 1.04 14.22 7.45
C VAL A 89 1.93 13.15 6.81
N ILE A 90 2.87 13.57 5.98
CA ILE A 90 3.85 12.68 5.32
C ILE A 90 5.27 13.08 5.72
N ASN A 91 6.22 12.15 5.67
CA ASN A 91 7.63 12.48 5.93
C ASN A 91 8.33 13.08 4.69
N ILE A 92 9.52 13.64 4.87
CA ILE A 92 10.24 14.32 3.77
C ILE A 92 10.63 13.37 2.63
N ASN A 93 10.98 12.11 2.92
CA ASN A 93 11.29 11.14 1.86
C ASN A 93 10.07 10.84 1.01
N ASP A 94 8.92 10.68 1.64
CA ASP A 94 7.65 10.44 0.96
C ASP A 94 7.19 11.67 0.17
N THR A 95 7.52 12.87 0.66
CA THR A 95 7.27 14.13 -0.05
C THR A 95 8.00 14.16 -1.39
N LEU A 96 9.30 13.81 -1.41
CA LEU A 96 10.07 13.73 -2.66
C LEU A 96 9.48 12.70 -3.62
N PHE A 97 9.09 11.54 -3.09
CA PHE A 97 8.50 10.48 -3.90
C PHE A 97 7.16 10.93 -4.52
N LEU A 98 6.28 11.53 -3.72
CA LEU A 98 5.02 12.09 -4.18
C LEU A 98 5.21 13.17 -5.24
N GLU A 99 6.17 14.10 -5.03
CA GLU A 99 6.49 15.15 -5.99
C GLU A 99 6.88 14.59 -7.37
N LYS A 100 7.70 13.53 -7.38
CA LYS A 100 8.12 12.90 -8.64
C LYS A 100 6.98 12.20 -9.35
N LEU A 101 6.13 11.49 -8.62
CA LEU A 101 4.96 10.81 -9.18
C LEU A 101 3.87 11.78 -9.64
N ALA A 102 3.67 12.89 -8.93
CA ALA A 102 2.67 13.90 -9.30
C ALA A 102 3.02 14.66 -10.59
N GLN A 103 4.21 14.45 -11.17
CA GLN A 103 4.58 14.95 -12.50
C GLN A 103 3.87 14.19 -13.63
N ASP A 104 3.42 12.95 -13.37
CA ASP A 104 2.61 12.19 -14.31
C ASP A 104 1.13 12.54 -14.11
N PRO A 105 0.50 13.27 -15.05
CA PRO A 105 -0.90 13.66 -14.93
C PRO A 105 -1.87 12.46 -14.95
N GLN A 106 -1.48 11.32 -15.50
CA GLN A 106 -2.33 10.12 -15.55
C GLN A 106 -2.52 9.52 -14.14
N LEU A 107 -1.58 9.74 -13.24
CA LEU A 107 -1.70 9.29 -11.87
C LEU A 107 -2.69 10.11 -11.06
N ASN A 108 -2.96 11.36 -11.45
CA ASN A 108 -3.89 12.27 -10.76
C ASN A 108 -3.66 12.28 -9.23
N LEU A 109 -2.41 12.54 -8.82
CA LEU A 109 -2.01 12.62 -7.42
C LEU A 109 -2.00 14.07 -6.94
N PRO A 110 -2.30 14.34 -5.65
CA PRO A 110 -2.07 15.65 -5.08
C PRO A 110 -0.58 15.99 -5.11
N LYS A 111 -0.26 17.27 -5.22
CA LYS A 111 1.11 17.74 -5.07
C LYS A 111 1.49 17.87 -3.59
N PRO A 112 2.77 17.91 -3.24
CA PRO A 112 3.20 18.09 -1.84
C PRO A 112 2.74 19.40 -1.20
N ASP A 113 2.42 20.42 -1.99
CA ASP A 113 1.87 21.71 -1.55
C ASP A 113 0.33 21.76 -1.50
N ASP A 114 -0.33 20.61 -1.71
CA ASP A 114 -1.79 20.49 -1.54
C ASP A 114 -2.21 20.90 -0.13
N GLU A 115 -3.31 21.66 -0.03
CA GLU A 115 -3.81 22.18 1.25
C GLU A 115 -4.11 21.08 2.29
N ASN A 116 -4.37 19.84 1.87
CA ASN A 116 -4.67 18.72 2.76
C ASN A 116 -3.41 17.90 3.14
N ILE A 117 -2.23 18.31 2.70
CA ILE A 117 -0.96 17.66 3.01
C ILE A 117 -0.12 18.54 3.93
N LEU A 118 0.44 17.94 4.98
CA LEU A 118 1.47 18.50 5.82
C LEU A 118 2.73 17.65 5.74
N ILE A 119 3.89 18.28 5.84
CA ILE A 119 5.20 17.62 5.79
C ILE A 119 5.77 17.59 7.21
N TYR A 120 6.04 16.39 7.72
CA TYR A 120 6.71 16.26 9.02
C TYR A 120 8.19 16.62 8.92
N LYS A 121 8.60 17.59 9.72
CA LYS A 121 9.96 18.05 9.85
C LYS A 121 10.59 17.49 11.15
N PRO A 122 11.37 16.38 11.05
CA PRO A 122 11.97 15.76 12.22
C PRO A 122 13.07 16.63 12.83
N LYS A 123 13.31 16.47 14.14
CA LYS A 123 14.46 17.07 14.81
C LYS A 123 15.74 16.39 14.39
N LYS A 124 16.54 17.02 13.55
CA LYS A 124 17.88 16.57 13.18
C LYS A 124 18.81 17.74 12.85
N THR A 125 20.09 17.53 13.02
CA THR A 125 21.11 18.55 12.79
C THR A 125 21.68 18.50 11.37
N ILE A 126 21.64 17.35 10.72
CA ILE A 126 22.21 17.14 9.38
C ILE A 126 21.07 16.83 8.41
N TRP A 127 20.98 17.62 7.35
CA TRP A 127 19.98 17.51 6.31
C TRP A 127 20.61 17.15 4.97
N LYS A 128 20.04 16.19 4.28
CA LYS A 128 20.41 15.86 2.88
C LYS A 128 20.01 17.01 1.97
N THR A 129 20.69 17.14 0.84
CA THR A 129 20.46 18.24 -0.12
C THR A 129 19.00 18.31 -0.57
N PHE A 130 18.37 17.18 -0.90
CA PHE A 130 16.98 17.15 -1.33
C PHE A 130 15.97 17.47 -0.22
N GLU A 131 16.31 17.19 1.05
CA GLU A 131 15.43 17.50 2.17
C GLU A 131 15.33 19.00 2.45
N LYS A 132 16.43 19.71 2.22
CA LYS A 132 16.52 21.16 2.47
C LYS A 132 15.48 21.95 1.69
N GLN A 133 15.12 21.51 0.48
CA GLN A 133 14.12 22.19 -0.36
C GLN A 133 12.71 22.22 0.27
N TYR A 134 12.41 21.30 1.19
CA TYR A 134 11.08 21.24 1.83
C TYR A 134 11.05 21.92 3.21
N LEU A 135 12.20 22.30 3.78
CA LEU A 135 12.26 22.86 5.15
C LEU A 135 11.61 24.22 5.29
N GLU A 136 11.56 24.99 4.21
CA GLU A 136 11.00 26.34 4.14
C GLU A 136 9.56 26.36 3.64
N ASN A 137 9.00 25.17 3.30
CA ASN A 137 7.61 25.09 2.88
C ASN A 137 6.68 25.47 4.03
N THR A 138 5.65 26.25 3.75
CA THR A 138 4.68 26.71 4.75
C THR A 138 3.88 25.59 5.39
N ASN A 139 3.80 24.41 4.73
CA ASN A 139 3.15 23.21 5.23
C ASN A 139 4.15 22.20 5.87
N ALA A 140 5.43 22.58 6.04
CA ALA A 140 6.41 21.75 6.74
C ALA A 140 6.44 22.13 8.23
N LEU A 141 5.96 21.20 9.08
CA LEU A 141 5.74 21.43 10.50
C LEU A 141 6.61 20.51 11.37
N THR A 142 7.05 21.02 12.51
CA THR A 142 7.74 20.25 13.56
C THR A 142 6.75 19.42 14.36
N ALA A 143 7.25 18.49 15.19
CA ALA A 143 6.38 17.70 16.08
C ALA A 143 5.62 18.58 17.07
N GLU A 144 6.23 19.65 17.58
CA GLU A 144 5.62 20.60 18.49
C GLU A 144 4.43 21.34 17.87
N GLU A 145 4.55 21.72 16.59
CA GLU A 145 3.47 22.39 15.85
C GLU A 145 2.33 21.43 15.49
N LEU A 146 2.66 20.14 15.27
CA LEU A 146 1.66 19.11 14.99
C LEU A 146 0.91 18.67 16.24
N VAL A 147 1.59 18.62 17.41
CA VAL A 147 1.00 18.12 18.66
C VAL A 147 -0.22 18.87 19.12
N GLU A 148 -0.26 20.19 18.86
CA GLU A 148 -1.39 21.05 19.23
C GLU A 148 -2.67 20.75 18.46
N LYS A 149 -2.57 20.03 17.35
CA LYS A 149 -3.66 19.77 16.39
C LYS A 149 -3.90 18.27 16.14
N GLN A 150 -3.52 17.41 17.09
CA GLN A 150 -3.54 15.94 16.91
C GLN A 150 -4.88 15.41 16.36
N GLU A 151 -6.00 15.98 16.81
CA GLU A 151 -7.34 15.57 16.37
C GLU A 151 -7.63 15.91 14.90
N LYS A 152 -6.82 16.79 14.30
CA LYS A 152 -6.91 17.20 12.90
C LYS A 152 -5.87 16.51 12.00
N LEU A 153 -5.19 15.50 12.51
CA LEU A 153 -4.11 14.83 11.78
C LEU A 153 -4.42 13.36 11.51
N LEU A 154 -3.96 12.92 10.34
CA LEU A 154 -3.73 11.52 10.00
C LEU A 154 -2.28 11.43 9.50
N CYS A 155 -1.41 10.75 10.25
CA CYS A 155 0.01 10.63 9.92
C CYS A 155 0.26 9.35 9.12
N ALA A 156 0.78 9.46 7.91
CA ALA A 156 1.28 8.33 7.12
C ALA A 156 2.68 7.96 7.63
N PHE A 157 2.74 7.23 8.75
CA PHE A 157 3.96 6.84 9.42
C PHE A 157 4.06 5.32 9.52
N SER A 158 5.18 4.79 9.07
CA SER A 158 5.56 3.40 9.30
C SER A 158 6.23 3.23 10.65
N PHE A 159 6.50 1.97 11.03
CA PHE A 159 7.29 1.66 12.23
C PHE A 159 8.61 2.46 12.32
N TRP A 160 9.26 2.73 11.20
CA TRP A 160 10.52 3.47 11.12
C TRP A 160 10.38 4.95 11.49
N ASP A 161 9.17 5.49 11.45
CA ASP A 161 8.86 6.88 11.78
C ASP A 161 8.41 7.05 13.24
N PHE A 162 8.28 5.96 14.01
CA PHE A 162 7.76 5.98 15.39
C PHE A 162 8.57 6.84 16.35
N GLY A 163 9.86 7.12 16.04
CA GLY A 163 10.62 8.12 16.78
C GLY A 163 9.93 9.49 16.85
N ALA A 164 9.14 9.85 15.85
CA ALA A 164 8.34 11.08 15.86
C ALA A 164 7.32 11.13 17.01
N MET A 165 6.78 9.98 17.42
CA MET A 165 5.80 9.92 18.51
C MET A 165 6.36 10.37 19.86
N ILE A 166 7.67 10.25 20.08
CA ILE A 166 8.35 10.73 21.31
C ILE A 166 8.17 12.25 21.43
N ASP A 167 8.34 12.95 20.32
CA ASP A 167 8.20 14.40 20.25
C ASP A 167 6.73 14.85 20.15
N MET A 168 5.91 14.12 19.38
CA MET A 168 4.49 14.38 19.17
C MET A 168 3.62 14.04 20.38
N LYS A 169 4.08 13.14 21.26
CA LYS A 169 3.37 12.71 22.49
C LYS A 169 1.87 12.43 22.23
N PRO A 170 1.53 11.40 21.46
CA PRO A 170 0.13 11.09 21.14
C PRO A 170 -0.73 10.99 22.40
N LYS A 171 -1.91 11.57 22.38
CA LYS A 171 -2.90 11.39 23.45
C LYS A 171 -3.44 9.97 23.40
N SER A 172 -3.53 9.31 24.57
CA SER A 172 -4.10 7.97 24.69
C SER A 172 -5.48 7.86 24.03
N GLY A 173 -5.76 6.71 23.41
CA GLY A 173 -6.96 6.46 22.63
C GLY A 173 -6.84 6.85 21.16
N GLY A 174 -5.66 7.31 20.69
CA GLY A 174 -5.39 7.52 19.28
C GLY A 174 -5.45 6.21 18.47
N LEU A 175 -5.53 6.33 17.15
CA LEU A 175 -5.66 5.20 16.23
C LEU A 175 -4.32 4.86 15.58
N TYR A 176 -4.05 3.57 15.44
CA TYR A 176 -3.01 3.03 14.58
C TYR A 176 -3.65 2.09 13.56
N LEU A 177 -3.78 2.58 12.33
CA LEU A 177 -4.39 1.89 11.21
C LEU A 177 -3.30 1.10 10.50
N HIS A 178 -3.12 -0.18 10.87
CA HIS A 178 -2.14 -1.06 10.25
C HIS A 178 -2.69 -1.59 8.93
N SER A 179 -2.17 -1.06 7.83
CA SER A 179 -2.63 -1.31 6.48
C SER A 179 -1.54 -1.93 5.60
N ALA A 180 -0.80 -2.83 6.19
CA ALA A 180 0.23 -3.66 5.59
C ALA A 180 -0.06 -5.15 5.86
N SER A 181 0.59 -6.04 5.11
CA SER A 181 0.47 -7.49 5.30
C SER A 181 0.98 -7.89 6.69
N GLU A 182 0.37 -8.94 7.24
CA GLU A 182 0.90 -9.56 8.45
C GLU A 182 2.30 -10.13 8.22
N PRO A 183 3.16 -10.19 9.27
CA PRO A 183 4.50 -10.69 9.14
C PRO A 183 4.51 -12.19 8.81
N PHE A 184 5.22 -12.56 7.76
CA PHE A 184 5.35 -13.94 7.28
C PHE A 184 6.65 -14.63 7.72
N ASN A 185 7.60 -13.90 8.33
CA ASN A 185 8.87 -14.42 8.84
C ASN A 185 9.12 -14.04 10.30
N GLU A 186 10.14 -14.63 10.91
CA GLU A 186 10.46 -14.39 12.32
C GLU A 186 10.90 -12.96 12.61
N GLU A 187 11.67 -12.34 11.70
CA GLU A 187 12.11 -10.95 11.83
C GLU A 187 10.93 -10.00 11.84
N GLY A 188 10.01 -10.15 10.89
CA GLY A 188 8.78 -9.37 10.85
C GLY A 188 7.91 -9.55 12.10
N LYS A 189 7.86 -10.77 12.68
CA LYS A 189 7.16 -11.01 13.96
C LYS A 189 7.81 -10.28 15.13
N LEU A 190 9.13 -10.13 15.12
CA LEU A 190 9.82 -9.32 16.14
C LEU A 190 9.50 -7.85 16.01
N ASP A 191 9.50 -7.32 14.78
CA ASP A 191 9.12 -5.92 14.54
C ASP A 191 7.66 -5.66 14.90
N TYR A 192 6.77 -6.62 14.61
CA TYR A 192 5.36 -6.52 15.01
C TYR A 192 5.18 -6.43 16.53
N LYS A 193 5.97 -7.20 17.30
CA LYS A 193 6.01 -7.10 18.77
C LYS A 193 6.56 -5.75 19.25
N ARG A 194 7.55 -5.20 18.56
CA ARG A 194 8.07 -3.84 18.88
C ARG A 194 7.00 -2.79 18.64
N VAL A 195 6.26 -2.90 17.54
CA VAL A 195 5.10 -2.03 17.30
C VAL A 195 4.12 -2.12 18.45
N ASP A 196 3.77 -3.32 18.94
CA ASP A 196 2.87 -3.48 20.10
C ASP A 196 3.37 -2.75 21.36
N LEU A 197 4.67 -2.81 21.63
CA LEU A 197 5.26 -2.09 22.78
C LEU A 197 5.09 -0.57 22.63
N TRP A 198 5.30 -0.02 21.43
CA TRP A 198 5.10 1.40 21.15
C TRP A 198 3.64 1.81 21.30
N LEU A 199 2.72 1.01 20.71
CA LEU A 199 1.27 1.28 20.79
C LEU A 199 0.79 1.26 22.25
N ASN A 200 1.22 0.26 23.02
CA ASN A 200 0.90 0.17 24.43
C ASN A 200 1.45 1.34 25.25
N HIS A 201 2.69 1.77 24.96
CA HIS A 201 3.31 2.91 25.64
C HIS A 201 2.54 4.20 25.45
N PHE A 202 2.07 4.47 24.23
CA PHE A 202 1.30 5.67 23.91
C PHE A 202 -0.22 5.50 24.03
N GLY A 203 -0.70 4.30 24.36
CA GLY A 203 -2.13 4.01 24.48
C GLY A 203 -2.87 4.13 23.15
N LEU A 204 -2.25 3.70 22.03
CA LEU A 204 -2.86 3.72 20.71
C LEU A 204 -3.62 2.41 20.43
N ASN A 205 -4.78 2.52 19.80
CA ASN A 205 -5.62 1.38 19.42
C ASN A 205 -5.26 0.89 18.01
N ARG A 206 -4.85 -0.38 17.89
CA ARG A 206 -4.58 -1.00 16.58
C ARG A 206 -5.88 -1.38 15.89
N ILE A 207 -5.98 -0.99 14.64
CA ILE A 207 -7.00 -1.43 13.67
C ILE A 207 -6.26 -2.07 12.51
N GLN A 208 -6.55 -3.33 12.22
CA GLN A 208 -5.98 -4.04 11.08
C GLN A 208 -6.96 -3.95 9.90
N SER A 209 -6.53 -3.34 8.80
CA SER A 209 -7.29 -3.33 7.56
C SER A 209 -6.35 -3.21 6.37
N HIS A 210 -6.27 -4.28 5.59
CA HIS A 210 -5.35 -4.42 4.47
C HIS A 210 -6.02 -5.24 3.37
N CYS A 211 -5.63 -5.00 2.12
CA CYS A 211 -5.86 -5.91 1.01
C CYS A 211 -4.55 -6.10 0.24
N SER A 212 -4.39 -7.28 -0.31
CA SER A 212 -3.18 -7.69 -1.02
C SER A 212 -2.91 -6.88 -2.27
N GLY A 213 -1.64 -6.78 -2.68
CA GLY A 213 -1.23 -6.29 -4.01
C GLY A 213 -1.50 -7.29 -5.14
N HIS A 214 -1.87 -8.55 -4.81
CA HIS A 214 -2.06 -9.64 -5.75
C HIS A 214 -3.53 -10.07 -5.80
N SER A 215 -4.05 -10.33 -7.00
CA SER A 215 -5.40 -10.85 -7.18
C SER A 215 -5.59 -12.21 -6.54
N LYS A 216 -6.80 -12.49 -6.08
CA LYS A 216 -7.18 -13.80 -5.56
C LYS A 216 -7.16 -14.86 -6.67
N GLY A 217 -7.03 -16.12 -6.28
CA GLY A 217 -6.88 -17.25 -7.19
C GLY A 217 -8.02 -17.39 -8.18
N LYS A 218 -9.26 -17.13 -7.77
CA LYS A 218 -10.41 -17.16 -8.70
C LYS A 218 -10.21 -16.21 -9.88
N ASP A 219 -9.82 -14.97 -9.62
CA ASP A 219 -9.61 -13.95 -10.65
C ASP A 219 -8.41 -14.32 -11.55
N LEU A 220 -7.31 -14.82 -10.95
CA LEU A 220 -6.14 -15.28 -11.70
C LEU A 220 -6.50 -16.43 -12.65
N LEU A 221 -7.26 -17.43 -12.18
CA LEU A 221 -7.69 -18.56 -13.00
C LEU A 221 -8.59 -18.11 -14.14
N GLU A 222 -9.54 -17.18 -13.91
CA GLU A 222 -10.41 -16.62 -14.94
C GLU A 222 -9.62 -15.83 -15.99
N ILE A 223 -8.64 -15.01 -15.59
CA ILE A 223 -7.76 -14.26 -16.47
C ILE A 223 -6.96 -15.20 -17.37
N VAL A 224 -6.26 -16.17 -16.79
CA VAL A 224 -5.42 -17.12 -17.54
C VAL A 224 -6.26 -17.94 -18.52
N LYS A 225 -7.43 -18.41 -18.08
CA LYS A 225 -8.38 -19.14 -18.93
C LYS A 225 -8.89 -18.30 -20.09
N SER A 226 -9.14 -17.02 -19.88
CA SER A 226 -9.65 -16.10 -20.89
C SER A 226 -8.60 -15.75 -21.96
N ILE A 227 -7.33 -15.63 -21.56
CA ILE A 227 -6.23 -15.34 -22.50
C ILE A 227 -5.90 -16.58 -23.36
N ASP A 228 -5.99 -17.79 -22.80
CA ASP A 228 -5.83 -19.09 -23.46
C ASP A 228 -4.58 -19.17 -24.37
N SER A 229 -3.42 -18.86 -23.81
CA SER A 229 -2.12 -18.96 -24.51
C SER A 229 -1.76 -20.41 -24.84
N ASP A 230 -0.86 -20.63 -25.82
CA ASP A 230 -0.40 -21.98 -26.19
C ASP A 230 0.51 -22.59 -25.10
N MET A 231 1.20 -21.73 -24.33
CA MET A 231 2.07 -22.15 -23.23
C MET A 231 1.80 -21.24 -22.01
N LEU A 232 1.65 -21.85 -20.83
CA LEU A 232 1.54 -21.14 -19.55
C LEU A 232 2.76 -21.43 -18.68
N PHE A 233 3.42 -20.37 -18.24
CA PHE A 233 4.52 -20.40 -17.29
C PHE A 233 4.08 -19.78 -15.96
N PRO A 234 3.66 -20.58 -14.95
CA PRO A 234 3.42 -20.07 -13.61
C PRO A 234 4.72 -19.56 -13.00
N ILE A 235 4.72 -18.32 -12.53
CA ILE A 235 5.84 -17.66 -11.86
C ILE A 235 5.38 -17.08 -10.54
N HIS A 236 6.29 -16.73 -9.64
CA HIS A 236 5.98 -16.09 -8.37
C HIS A 236 4.84 -16.81 -7.61
N THR A 237 4.99 -18.15 -7.47
CA THR A 237 4.00 -18.99 -6.81
C THR A 237 4.66 -20.23 -6.16
N GLU A 238 4.18 -20.60 -4.99
CA GLU A 238 4.52 -21.86 -4.33
C GLU A 238 3.66 -23.04 -4.81
N SER A 239 2.60 -22.77 -5.59
CA SER A 239 1.62 -23.75 -6.03
C SER A 239 1.38 -23.70 -7.54
N PRO A 240 2.42 -23.87 -8.39
CA PRO A 240 2.27 -23.77 -9.84
C PRO A 240 1.30 -24.79 -10.43
N ASP A 241 1.18 -25.97 -9.80
CA ASP A 241 0.25 -27.02 -10.20
C ASP A 241 -1.23 -26.62 -10.07
N SER A 242 -1.54 -25.59 -9.32
CA SER A 242 -2.93 -25.11 -9.15
C SER A 242 -3.55 -24.63 -10.47
N TYR A 243 -2.74 -24.24 -11.43
CA TYR A 243 -3.20 -23.88 -12.78
C TYR A 243 -3.67 -25.08 -13.62
N LYS A 244 -3.31 -26.33 -13.26
CA LYS A 244 -3.81 -27.54 -13.91
C LYS A 244 -5.32 -27.70 -13.83
N LYS A 245 -5.96 -26.97 -12.93
CA LYS A 245 -7.43 -26.94 -12.83
C LYS A 245 -8.12 -26.34 -14.07
N ILE A 246 -7.39 -25.55 -14.85
CA ILE A 246 -7.96 -24.81 -16.00
C ILE A 246 -7.29 -25.09 -17.34
N THR A 247 -6.06 -25.63 -17.35
CA THR A 247 -5.33 -25.92 -18.58
C THR A 247 -4.24 -26.98 -18.35
N ASP A 248 -3.98 -27.79 -19.39
CA ASP A 248 -2.84 -28.73 -19.43
C ASP A 248 -1.59 -28.11 -20.09
N LYS A 249 -1.68 -26.89 -20.60
CA LYS A 249 -0.62 -26.17 -21.34
C LYS A 249 0.43 -25.56 -20.40
N ILE A 250 0.70 -26.17 -19.25
CA ILE A 250 1.57 -25.64 -18.18
C ILE A 250 2.99 -26.13 -18.36
N THR A 251 3.93 -25.21 -18.26
CA THR A 251 5.35 -25.50 -18.12
C THR A 251 5.85 -24.97 -16.78
N ILE A 252 6.14 -25.87 -15.84
CA ILE A 252 6.73 -25.51 -14.53
C ILE A 252 8.19 -25.16 -14.75
N VAL A 253 8.55 -23.92 -14.45
CA VAL A 253 9.91 -23.41 -14.65
C VAL A 253 10.87 -23.90 -13.59
N GLN A 254 12.12 -24.11 -13.99
CA GLN A 254 13.24 -24.43 -13.12
C GLN A 254 14.31 -23.36 -13.26
N GLU A 255 14.93 -23.00 -12.16
CA GLU A 255 16.00 -22.01 -12.15
C GLU A 255 17.13 -22.41 -13.11
N SER A 256 17.68 -21.42 -13.81
CA SER A 256 18.79 -21.60 -14.78
C SER A 256 18.49 -22.50 -15.98
N LYS A 257 17.24 -22.91 -16.21
CA LYS A 257 16.84 -23.69 -17.39
C LYS A 257 16.32 -22.76 -18.51
N LYS A 258 16.78 -23.02 -19.73
CA LYS A 258 16.29 -22.36 -20.94
C LYS A 258 15.06 -23.08 -21.46
N TYR A 259 14.03 -22.31 -21.86
CA TYR A 259 12.81 -22.77 -22.50
C TYR A 259 12.69 -22.15 -23.88
N GLU A 260 12.34 -22.96 -24.87
CA GLU A 260 12.03 -22.49 -26.23
C GLU A 260 10.55 -22.18 -26.30
N ILE A 261 10.23 -21.02 -26.84
CA ILE A 261 8.87 -20.56 -27.11
C ILE A 261 8.72 -20.64 -28.62
N GLY A 262 7.88 -21.54 -29.10
CA GLY A 262 7.74 -21.95 -30.50
C GLY A 262 7.45 -20.81 -31.49
#